data_ad12722f18c107ca32803b41194a8942
#
_entry.id   ad12722f18c107ca32803b41194a8942
#
_cell.length_a   1.000
_cell.length_b   1.000
_cell.length_c   1.000
_cell.angle_alpha   90.00
_cell.angle_beta   90.00
_cell.angle_gamma   90.00
#
_symmetry.space_group_name_H-M   'P 1'
#
loop_
_entity.id
_entity.type
_entity.pdbx_description
1 polymer ?
#
loop_
_entity_poly.entity_id
_entity_poly.type
_entity_poly.pdbx_seq_one_letter_code
_entity_poly.pdbx_strand_id
1 'polypeptide(L)'
;MQQCVIGPEYYPGPQVQTDEQILETIRGSLQTVWHASCTCKMGVESDAMAVVDSNARVFGVKGVRVVDASAFPFLPPGHPQSSVCKFPSLFLGSKLCSAATWLALQDLPQYLLFKDHTYLHPV
;
A
#
# COMPACT_ATOMS: atom_id res chain seq x y z
N MET A 1 -17.44 30.87 11.42
CA MET A 1 -16.63 30.12 10.45
C MET A 1 -17.41 29.00 9.77
N GLN A 2 -18.20 28.22 10.50
CA GLN A 2 -18.99 27.10 9.95
C GLN A 2 -19.96 27.53 8.82
N GLN A 3 -20.64 28.65 8.94
CA GLN A 3 -21.58 29.15 7.93
C GLN A 3 -20.94 29.67 6.63
N CYS A 4 -19.64 29.98 6.66
CA CYS A 4 -18.92 30.51 5.48
C CYS A 4 -18.08 29.47 4.73
N VAL A 5 -17.72 28.36 5.38
CA VAL A 5 -16.75 27.40 4.85
C VAL A 5 -17.33 25.98 4.75
N ILE A 6 -18.26 25.64 5.66
CA ILE A 6 -18.86 24.30 5.72
C ILE A 6 -20.36 24.46 5.47
N GLY A 7 -20.86 23.89 4.39
CA GLY A 7 -22.28 23.80 4.08
C GLY A 7 -23.04 22.89 5.06
N PRO A 8 -24.33 22.65 4.82
CA PRO A 8 -25.09 21.69 5.59
C PRO A 8 -24.49 20.29 5.46
N GLU A 9 -24.64 19.48 6.49
CA GLU A 9 -24.19 18.10 6.49
C GLU A 9 -24.89 17.32 5.36
N TYR A 10 -24.07 16.73 4.47
CA TYR A 10 -24.55 15.93 3.35
C TYR A 10 -24.71 14.44 3.71
N TYR A 11 -23.74 13.91 4.47
CA TYR A 11 -23.73 12.50 4.85
C TYR A 11 -23.17 12.35 6.29
N PRO A 12 -23.78 11.54 7.13
CA PRO A 12 -25.01 10.75 6.93
C PRO A 12 -26.30 11.57 6.87
N GLY A 13 -26.22 12.88 7.13
CA GLY A 13 -27.32 13.82 7.15
C GLY A 13 -27.81 14.16 8.55
N PRO A 14 -28.41 15.36 8.75
CA PRO A 14 -28.78 15.90 10.05
C PRO A 14 -29.86 15.07 10.80
N GLN A 15 -30.51 14.13 10.12
CA GLN A 15 -31.49 13.23 10.69
C GLN A 15 -30.87 12.04 11.43
N VAL A 16 -29.58 11.77 11.25
CA VAL A 16 -28.85 10.66 11.89
C VAL A 16 -28.15 11.19 13.13
N GLN A 17 -28.81 11.03 14.29
CA GLN A 17 -28.35 11.66 15.53
C GLN A 17 -28.18 10.67 16.69
N THR A 18 -28.85 9.49 16.63
CA THR A 18 -28.73 8.48 17.67
C THR A 18 -27.68 7.44 17.34
N ASP A 19 -27.12 6.78 18.35
CA ASP A 19 -26.11 5.71 18.17
C ASP A 19 -26.65 4.57 17.29
N GLU A 20 -27.93 4.22 17.42
CA GLU A 20 -28.58 3.21 16.60
C GLU A 20 -28.64 3.61 15.12
N GLN A 21 -28.99 4.86 14.84
CA GLN A 21 -29.04 5.41 13.48
C GLN A 21 -27.65 5.48 12.85
N ILE A 22 -26.65 5.91 13.64
CA ILE A 22 -25.25 5.94 13.21
C ILE A 22 -24.76 4.54 12.91
N LEU A 23 -25.03 3.56 13.78
CA LEU A 23 -24.64 2.18 13.60
C LEU A 23 -25.27 1.54 12.34
N GLU A 24 -26.54 1.84 12.09
CA GLU A 24 -27.22 1.36 10.87
C GLU A 24 -26.63 1.97 9.60
N THR A 25 -26.31 3.27 9.65
CA THR A 25 -25.62 3.95 8.55
C THR A 25 -24.25 3.32 8.27
N ILE A 26 -23.46 3.03 9.32
CA ILE A 26 -22.16 2.37 9.19
C ILE A 26 -22.33 0.99 8.55
N ARG A 27 -23.30 0.18 9.01
CA ARG A 27 -23.57 -1.16 8.45
C ARG A 27 -23.92 -1.10 6.96
N GLY A 28 -24.72 -0.12 6.56
CA GLY A 28 -25.14 0.06 5.17
C GLY A 28 -24.05 0.63 4.25
N SER A 29 -23.04 1.33 4.80
CA SER A 29 -22.00 2.01 4.02
C SER A 29 -20.60 1.41 4.18
N LEU A 30 -20.45 0.39 5.02
CA LEU A 30 -19.15 -0.24 5.25
C LEU A 30 -18.65 -0.93 3.97
N GLN A 31 -17.45 -0.58 3.57
CA GLN A 31 -16.78 -1.18 2.41
C GLN A 31 -15.28 -1.26 2.62
N THR A 32 -14.61 -2.09 1.82
CA THR A 32 -13.16 -2.18 1.83
C THR A 32 -12.52 -0.89 1.32
N VAL A 33 -11.30 -0.59 1.80
CA VAL A 33 -10.49 0.54 1.32
C VAL A 33 -9.67 0.19 0.07
N TRP A 34 -9.73 -1.06 -0.39
CA TRP A 34 -9.04 -1.57 -1.59
C TRP A 34 -7.51 -1.48 -1.53
N HIS A 35 -6.95 -1.51 -0.33
CA HIS A 35 -5.51 -1.43 -0.09
C HIS A 35 -4.95 -2.79 0.33
N ALA A 36 -4.87 -3.74 -0.62
CA ALA A 36 -4.22 -5.02 -0.39
C ALA A 36 -2.74 -4.84 -0.09
N SER A 37 -2.24 -5.51 0.98
CA SER A 37 -0.87 -5.35 1.46
C SER A 37 -0.46 -6.51 2.37
N CYS A 38 0.83 -6.54 2.75
CA CYS A 38 1.39 -7.42 3.79
C CYS A 38 1.42 -8.92 3.46
N THR A 39 1.15 -9.33 2.22
CA THR A 39 1.13 -10.75 1.83
C THR A 39 2.52 -11.37 1.62
N CYS A 40 3.54 -10.55 1.36
CA CYS A 40 4.96 -10.94 1.27
C CYS A 40 5.77 -10.23 2.37
N LYS A 41 5.26 -10.25 3.59
CA LYS A 41 5.73 -9.51 4.75
C LYS A 41 7.25 -9.56 4.92
N MET A 42 7.86 -8.39 5.11
CA MET A 42 9.26 -8.25 5.49
C MET A 42 9.46 -8.63 6.96
N GLY A 43 10.53 -9.34 7.24
CA GLY A 43 10.88 -9.74 8.60
C GLY A 43 12.24 -10.42 8.70
N VAL A 44 12.50 -11.03 9.84
CA VAL A 44 13.70 -11.82 10.09
C VAL A 44 13.48 -13.27 9.66
N GLU A 45 14.54 -14.01 9.34
CA GLU A 45 14.46 -15.38 8.86
C GLU A 45 13.81 -16.36 9.87
N SER A 46 13.86 -16.01 11.16
CA SER A 46 13.18 -16.79 12.22
C SER A 46 11.67 -16.56 12.31
N ASP A 47 11.14 -15.55 11.61
CA ASP A 47 9.69 -15.30 11.54
C ASP A 47 9.08 -16.16 10.43
N ALA A 48 8.33 -17.19 10.81
CA ALA A 48 7.68 -18.11 9.87
C ALA A 48 6.68 -17.43 8.89
N MET A 49 6.26 -16.20 9.18
CA MET A 49 5.38 -15.42 8.32
C MET A 49 6.14 -14.45 7.42
N ALA A 50 7.45 -14.28 7.60
CA ALA A 50 8.25 -13.41 6.75
C ALA A 50 8.59 -14.09 5.41
N VAL A 51 8.44 -13.33 4.34
CA VAL A 51 8.73 -13.76 2.97
C VAL A 51 9.99 -13.09 2.43
N VAL A 52 10.28 -11.86 2.89
CA VAL A 52 11.45 -11.09 2.45
C VAL A 52 12.25 -10.55 3.62
N ASP A 53 13.56 -10.38 3.39
CA ASP A 53 14.48 -9.76 4.36
C ASP A 53 14.38 -8.21 4.36
N SER A 54 15.19 -7.55 5.21
CA SER A 54 15.28 -6.09 5.29
C SER A 54 15.76 -5.40 3.99
N ASN A 55 16.27 -6.14 3.03
CA ASN A 55 16.65 -5.67 1.69
C ASN A 55 15.61 -6.06 0.63
N ALA A 56 14.40 -6.43 1.05
CA ALA A 56 13.31 -6.90 0.21
C ALA A 56 13.62 -8.17 -0.61
N ARG A 57 14.66 -8.94 -0.26
CA ARG A 57 15.05 -10.19 -0.93
C ARG A 57 14.20 -11.34 -0.45
N VAL A 58 13.71 -12.15 -1.37
CA VAL A 58 12.89 -13.33 -1.05
C VAL A 58 13.76 -14.39 -0.38
N PHE A 59 13.34 -14.89 0.77
CA PHE A 59 14.03 -15.99 1.45
C PHE A 59 14.05 -17.26 0.58
N GLY A 60 15.18 -17.95 0.57
CA GLY A 60 15.36 -19.20 -0.17
C GLY A 60 15.52 -19.05 -1.69
N VAL A 61 15.40 -17.84 -2.24
CA VAL A 61 15.52 -17.56 -3.69
C VAL A 61 16.59 -16.52 -3.95
N LYS A 62 17.55 -16.80 -4.85
CA LYS A 62 18.61 -15.85 -5.20
C LYS A 62 18.16 -14.90 -6.32
N GLY A 63 18.51 -13.62 -6.17
CA GLY A 63 18.32 -12.61 -7.21
C GLY A 63 16.89 -12.12 -7.40
N VAL A 64 15.98 -12.34 -6.43
CA VAL A 64 14.59 -11.90 -6.50
C VAL A 64 14.27 -10.99 -5.32
N ARG A 65 13.58 -9.87 -5.60
CA ARG A 65 13.06 -8.94 -4.58
C ARG A 65 11.57 -8.70 -4.79
N VAL A 66 10.87 -8.43 -3.69
CA VAL A 66 9.48 -7.94 -3.70
C VAL A 66 9.47 -6.51 -3.19
N VAL A 67 9.08 -5.56 -4.05
CA VAL A 67 9.18 -4.13 -3.76
C VAL A 67 7.85 -3.43 -4.06
N ASP A 68 6.82 -3.82 -3.32
CA ASP A 68 5.49 -3.23 -3.36
C ASP A 68 4.84 -3.29 -1.97
N ALA A 69 3.57 -2.91 -1.85
CA ALA A 69 2.83 -2.92 -0.59
C ALA A 69 2.73 -4.31 0.06
N SER A 70 2.92 -5.40 -0.70
CA SER A 70 2.87 -6.75 -0.14
C SER A 70 4.03 -7.02 0.82
N ALA A 71 5.18 -6.36 0.63
CA ALA A 71 6.35 -6.50 1.49
C ALA A 71 6.24 -5.71 2.82
N PHE A 72 5.24 -4.88 3.00
CA PHE A 72 5.05 -4.16 4.25
C PHE A 72 4.77 -5.13 5.40
N PRO A 73 5.42 -4.96 6.57
CA PRO A 73 5.12 -5.79 7.74
C PRO A 73 3.74 -5.49 8.35
N PHE A 74 3.24 -4.27 8.14
CA PHE A 74 1.88 -3.80 8.45
C PHE A 74 1.53 -2.62 7.54
N LEU A 75 0.24 -2.43 7.27
CA LEU A 75 -0.21 -1.32 6.44
C LEU A 75 -0.03 0.01 7.19
N PRO A 76 0.70 0.99 6.63
CA PRO A 76 0.80 2.31 7.24
C PRO A 76 -0.57 3.00 7.27
N PRO A 77 -0.83 3.89 8.25
CA PRO A 77 -2.10 4.60 8.36
C PRO A 77 -2.34 5.54 7.17
N GLY A 78 -3.61 5.72 6.80
CA GLY A 78 -4.04 6.54 5.67
C GLY A 78 -3.86 5.86 4.31
N HIS A 79 -3.85 6.65 3.25
CA HIS A 79 -3.66 6.15 1.89
C HIS A 79 -2.19 5.76 1.67
N PRO A 80 -1.87 4.50 1.32
CA PRO A 80 -0.50 3.98 1.29
C PRO A 80 0.32 4.43 0.08
N GLN A 81 -0.24 5.18 -0.88
CA GLN A 81 0.41 5.52 -2.14
C GLN A 81 1.77 6.19 -1.96
N SER A 82 1.88 7.16 -1.05
CA SER A 82 3.16 7.84 -0.77
C SER A 82 4.22 6.87 -0.22
N SER A 83 3.82 5.95 0.65
CA SER A 83 4.69 4.91 1.20
C SER A 83 5.10 3.90 0.13
N VAL A 84 4.15 3.47 -0.71
CA VAL A 84 4.40 2.56 -1.85
C VAL A 84 5.36 3.20 -2.86
N CYS A 85 5.19 4.49 -3.19
CA CYS A 85 6.09 5.19 -4.09
C CYS A 85 7.51 5.38 -3.50
N LYS A 86 7.61 5.59 -2.18
CA LYS A 86 8.91 5.76 -1.51
C LYS A 86 9.67 4.45 -1.35
N PHE A 87 8.97 3.35 -1.13
CA PHE A 87 9.56 2.04 -0.82
C PHE A 87 10.56 1.57 -1.90
N PRO A 88 10.23 1.58 -3.22
CA PRO A 88 11.19 1.21 -4.26
C PRO A 88 12.46 2.05 -4.27
N SER A 89 12.38 3.34 -3.93
CA SER A 89 13.56 4.21 -3.94
C SER A 89 14.62 3.84 -2.91
N LEU A 90 14.26 3.10 -1.87
CA LEU A 90 15.19 2.60 -0.86
C LEU A 90 16.11 1.50 -1.40
N PHE A 91 15.65 0.73 -2.38
CA PHE A 91 16.35 -0.45 -2.90
C PHE A 91 16.86 -0.26 -4.33
N LEU A 92 16.20 0.57 -5.12
CA LEU A 92 16.38 0.67 -6.57
C LEU A 92 16.84 2.06 -7.03
N GLY A 93 16.95 3.02 -6.10
CA GLY A 93 17.30 4.41 -6.40
C GLY A 93 16.11 5.23 -6.95
N SER A 94 16.25 6.56 -6.93
CA SER A 94 15.17 7.52 -7.19
C SER A 94 14.56 7.48 -8.61
N LYS A 95 15.27 6.91 -9.58
CA LYS A 95 14.81 6.87 -10.99
C LYS A 95 13.66 5.89 -11.25
N LEU A 96 13.44 4.92 -10.37
CA LEU A 96 12.38 3.90 -10.53
C LEU A 96 11.07 4.23 -9.82
N CYS A 97 11.05 5.25 -8.97
CA CYS A 97 9.82 5.66 -8.27
C CYS A 97 8.70 6.09 -9.25
N SER A 98 9.05 6.75 -10.36
CA SER A 98 8.07 7.17 -11.38
C SER A 98 7.51 5.99 -12.19
N ALA A 99 8.32 4.97 -12.46
CA ALA A 99 7.88 3.79 -13.21
C ALA A 99 6.96 2.89 -12.38
N ALA A 100 7.27 2.68 -11.09
CA ALA A 100 6.43 1.90 -10.19
C ALA A 100 5.06 2.56 -9.94
N THR A 101 5.00 3.89 -9.88
CA THR A 101 3.75 4.64 -9.76
C THR A 101 2.89 4.51 -11.01
N TRP A 102 3.50 4.51 -12.20
CA TRP A 102 2.78 4.34 -13.47
C TRP A 102 2.24 2.91 -13.66
N LEU A 103 3.00 1.90 -13.26
CA LEU A 103 2.59 0.50 -13.34
C LEU A 103 1.49 0.14 -12.34
N ALA A 104 1.45 0.77 -11.16
CA ALA A 104 0.38 0.61 -10.18
C ALA A 104 -0.95 1.24 -10.63
N LEU A 105 -0.93 2.16 -11.61
CA LEU A 105 -2.13 2.82 -12.14
C LEU A 105 -2.73 2.12 -13.38
N GLN A 106 -2.09 1.07 -13.90
CA GLN A 106 -2.54 0.36 -15.11
C GLN A 106 -2.72 -1.14 -14.85
N ASP A 107 -3.75 -1.52 -14.10
CA ASP A 107 -4.34 -2.89 -14.04
C ASP A 107 -3.38 -4.09 -14.18
N LEU A 108 -2.13 -3.98 -13.75
CA LEU A 108 -1.20 -5.10 -13.72
C LEU A 108 -1.22 -5.79 -12.35
N PRO A 109 -1.07 -7.13 -12.31
CA PRO A 109 -1.05 -7.86 -11.04
C PRO A 109 0.01 -7.30 -10.11
N GLN A 110 -0.32 -7.15 -8.83
CA GLN A 110 0.39 -6.42 -7.78
C GLN A 110 1.79 -6.97 -7.42
N TYR A 111 2.45 -7.70 -8.31
CA TYR A 111 3.73 -8.33 -8.03
C TYR A 111 4.79 -7.87 -9.02
N LEU A 112 5.53 -6.82 -8.65
CA LEU A 112 6.77 -6.49 -9.34
C LEU A 112 7.89 -7.34 -8.75
N LEU A 113 8.18 -8.48 -9.38
CA LEU A 113 9.35 -9.29 -9.12
C LEU A 113 10.52 -8.73 -9.95
N PHE A 114 11.49 -8.10 -9.29
CA PHE A 114 12.70 -7.64 -9.95
C PHE A 114 13.83 -8.63 -9.76
N LYS A 115 14.43 -9.04 -10.85
CA LYS A 115 15.61 -9.90 -10.86
C LYS A 115 16.86 -9.06 -10.59
N ASP A 116 17.65 -9.41 -9.58
CA ASP A 116 18.94 -8.78 -9.31
C ASP A 116 19.89 -8.97 -10.51
N HIS A 117 20.50 -7.91 -10.97
CA HIS A 117 21.74 -7.87 -11.76
C HIS A 117 21.75 -8.13 -13.26
N THR A 118 20.71 -7.91 -14.05
CA THR A 118 20.94 -8.00 -15.50
C THR A 118 20.56 -6.78 -16.36
N TYR A 119 20.16 -5.66 -15.79
CA TYR A 119 19.76 -4.49 -16.58
C TYR A 119 20.35 -3.15 -16.13
N LEU A 120 21.62 -3.14 -15.72
CA LEU A 120 22.39 -1.93 -15.61
C LEU A 120 23.72 -2.11 -16.36
N HIS A 121 23.66 -2.22 -17.69
CA HIS A 121 24.78 -1.80 -18.51
C HIS A 121 24.49 -0.38 -18.99
N PRO A 122 25.44 0.57 -18.81
CA PRO A 122 25.30 1.92 -19.29
C PRO A 122 25.41 1.92 -20.82
N VAL A 123 24.51 2.63 -21.47
CA VAL A 123 24.75 3.24 -22.77
C VAL A 123 24.98 4.71 -22.53
#